data_af51e245ef5b3ff4c12c89db43b9baeb
#
_entry.id   af51e245ef5b3ff4c12c89db43b9baeb
#
_cell.length_a   1.000
_cell.length_b   1.000
_cell.length_c   1.000
_cell.angle_alpha   90.00
_cell.angle_beta   90.00
_cell.angle_gamma   90.00
#
_symmetry.space_group_name_H-M   'P 1'
#
loop_
_entity.id
_entity.type
_entity.pdbx_description
1 polymer ?
#
loop_
_entity_poly.entity_id
_entity_poly.type
_entity_poly.pdbx_seq_one_letter_code
_entity_poly.pdbx_strand_id
1 'polypeptide(L)'
;GGIYAGFLTPSESAAIAGVYAVAIGFLIYRELTFSSLLSCLKDTAIITAVIFSIIATATFLSVVLTYTQAPQKIITYFTDMGVSVNLFWIMLGAICLILGTFIEIVPVFYLTVPIFAALTLSFDQSLLHLYVVFVAFAGIGMITPPVCVGIYTAASVIKENPANAFKEVPLFTIVGIIYGILMILFPKFSTWLPSLL
;
A
#
# COMPACT_ATOMS: atom_id res chain seq x y z
N GLY A 1 -2.75 4.68 -20.22
CA GLY A 1 -3.89 5.11 -21.07
C GLY A 1 -5.07 4.16 -20.95
N GLY A 2 -4.88 2.84 -21.13
CA GLY A 2 -5.97 1.86 -21.20
C GLY A 2 -6.85 1.76 -19.95
N ILE A 3 -6.28 1.92 -18.76
CA ILE A 3 -7.02 1.89 -17.49
C ILE A 3 -7.91 3.14 -17.38
N TYR A 4 -7.34 4.32 -17.58
CA TYR A 4 -8.09 5.59 -17.49
C TYR A 4 -9.14 5.79 -18.59
N ALA A 5 -8.92 5.18 -19.76
CA ALA A 5 -9.90 5.17 -20.83
C ALA A 5 -11.00 4.11 -20.66
N GLY A 6 -10.94 3.31 -19.60
CA GLY A 6 -11.94 2.28 -19.30
C GLY A 6 -11.87 1.02 -20.19
N PHE A 7 -10.83 0.87 -21.00
CA PHE A 7 -10.69 -0.29 -21.89
C PHE A 7 -10.09 -1.52 -21.20
N LEU A 8 -9.33 -1.32 -20.11
CA LEU A 8 -8.60 -2.38 -19.45
C LEU A 8 -8.73 -2.25 -17.92
N THR A 9 -8.91 -3.37 -17.27
CA THR A 9 -8.75 -3.47 -15.82
C THR A 9 -7.27 -3.41 -15.43
N PRO A 10 -6.93 -3.04 -14.19
CA PRO A 10 -5.54 -3.07 -13.71
C PRO A 10 -4.86 -4.43 -13.90
N SER A 11 -5.59 -5.53 -13.69
CA SER A 11 -5.05 -6.90 -13.85
C SER A 11 -4.76 -7.24 -15.31
N GLU A 12 -5.64 -6.85 -16.24
CA GLU A 12 -5.40 -7.03 -17.68
C GLU A 12 -4.22 -6.18 -18.17
N SER A 13 -4.12 -4.94 -17.68
CA SER A 13 -2.98 -4.08 -17.98
C SER A 13 -1.65 -4.66 -17.50
N ALA A 14 -1.63 -5.26 -16.31
CA ALA A 14 -0.47 -5.94 -15.76
C ALA A 14 -0.08 -7.17 -16.61
N ALA A 15 -1.06 -7.98 -17.03
CA ALA A 15 -0.82 -9.12 -17.91
C ALA A 15 -0.22 -8.71 -19.25
N ILE A 16 -0.78 -7.67 -19.88
CA ILE A 16 -0.26 -7.12 -21.14
C ILE A 16 1.16 -6.59 -20.95
N ALA A 17 1.43 -5.86 -19.87
CA ALA A 17 2.78 -5.37 -19.55
C ALA A 17 3.79 -6.52 -19.38
N GLY A 18 3.39 -7.61 -18.74
CA GLY A 18 4.22 -8.80 -18.60
C GLY A 18 4.55 -9.44 -19.96
N VAL A 19 3.54 -9.66 -20.81
CA VAL A 19 3.74 -10.20 -22.17
C VAL A 19 4.63 -9.27 -23.00
N TYR A 20 4.40 -7.96 -22.93
CA TYR A 20 5.19 -6.96 -23.62
C TYR A 20 6.66 -6.97 -23.17
N ALA A 21 6.91 -7.04 -21.86
CA ALA A 21 8.27 -7.12 -21.33
C ALA A 21 9.01 -8.38 -21.81
N VAL A 22 8.34 -9.54 -21.83
CA VAL A 22 8.90 -10.79 -22.37
C VAL A 22 9.19 -10.66 -23.86
N ALA A 23 8.27 -10.11 -24.64
CA ALA A 23 8.45 -9.92 -26.08
C ALA A 23 9.65 -9.00 -26.38
N ILE A 24 9.78 -7.88 -25.68
CA ILE A 24 10.92 -6.96 -25.84
C ILE A 24 12.23 -7.66 -25.44
N GLY A 25 12.25 -8.38 -24.32
CA GLY A 25 13.43 -9.08 -23.85
C GLY A 25 13.95 -10.12 -24.82
N PHE A 26 13.06 -10.83 -25.52
CA PHE A 26 13.44 -11.81 -26.55
C PHE A 26 13.75 -11.18 -27.91
N LEU A 27 12.94 -10.25 -28.40
CA LEU A 27 12.97 -9.77 -29.77
C LEU A 27 13.90 -8.57 -29.97
N ILE A 28 13.89 -7.64 -29.02
CA ILE A 28 14.62 -6.37 -29.14
C ILE A 28 15.97 -6.47 -28.45
N TYR A 29 15.99 -6.70 -27.15
CA TYR A 29 17.24 -6.76 -26.39
C TYR A 29 18.01 -8.06 -26.59
N ARG A 30 17.30 -9.16 -26.88
CA ARG A 30 17.87 -10.50 -27.10
C ARG A 30 18.73 -10.99 -25.92
N GLU A 31 18.49 -10.46 -24.72
CA GLU A 31 19.16 -10.83 -23.47
C GLU A 31 18.40 -11.90 -22.70
N LEU A 32 17.09 -12.04 -22.96
CA LEU A 32 16.24 -13.00 -22.30
C LEU A 32 16.42 -14.38 -22.92
N THR A 33 16.86 -15.35 -22.12
CA THR A 33 16.94 -16.77 -22.52
C THR A 33 15.74 -17.53 -21.95
N PHE A 34 15.42 -18.69 -22.53
CA PHE A 34 14.34 -19.53 -22.01
C PHE A 34 14.58 -19.98 -20.58
N SER A 35 15.84 -20.28 -20.22
CA SER A 35 16.25 -20.61 -18.83
C SER A 35 16.02 -19.45 -17.88
N SER A 36 16.38 -18.24 -18.29
CA SER A 36 16.17 -17.01 -17.51
C SER A 36 14.68 -16.73 -17.32
N LEU A 37 13.87 -16.90 -18.38
CA LEU A 37 12.42 -16.78 -18.29
C LEU A 37 11.82 -17.76 -17.29
N LEU A 38 12.25 -19.03 -17.32
CA LEU A 38 11.77 -20.05 -16.38
C LEU A 38 12.12 -19.71 -14.92
N SER A 39 13.32 -19.17 -14.69
CA SER A 39 13.73 -18.66 -13.37
C SER A 39 12.82 -17.52 -12.91
N CYS A 40 12.58 -16.52 -13.77
CA CYS A 40 11.67 -15.41 -13.45
C CYS A 40 10.24 -15.89 -13.15
N LEU A 41 9.74 -16.87 -13.90
CA LEU A 41 8.42 -17.44 -13.64
C LEU A 41 8.37 -18.17 -12.29
N LYS A 42 9.42 -18.91 -11.95
CA LYS A 42 9.53 -19.58 -10.65
C LYS A 42 9.54 -18.57 -9.50
N ASP A 43 10.34 -17.51 -9.60
CA ASP A 43 10.44 -16.48 -8.58
C ASP A 43 9.09 -15.74 -8.45
N THR A 44 8.45 -15.43 -9.57
CA THR A 44 7.10 -14.84 -9.61
C THR A 44 6.09 -15.74 -8.92
N ALA A 45 6.12 -17.07 -9.19
CA ALA A 45 5.20 -18.02 -8.56
C ALA A 45 5.38 -18.09 -7.04
N ILE A 46 6.62 -18.01 -6.55
CA ILE A 46 6.92 -17.99 -5.11
C ILE A 46 6.36 -16.73 -4.47
N ILE A 47 6.66 -15.56 -5.05
CA ILE A 47 6.16 -14.26 -4.54
C ILE A 47 4.63 -14.25 -4.54
N THR A 48 4.01 -14.71 -5.62
CA THR A 48 2.55 -14.80 -5.74
C THR A 48 1.97 -15.70 -4.66
N ALA A 49 2.56 -16.86 -4.41
CA ALA A 49 2.10 -17.78 -3.37
C ALA A 49 2.19 -17.16 -1.97
N VAL A 50 3.25 -16.41 -1.67
CA VAL A 50 3.39 -15.67 -0.41
C VAL A 50 2.29 -14.63 -0.27
N ILE A 51 2.04 -13.82 -1.31
CA ILE A 51 0.98 -12.80 -1.31
C ILE A 51 -0.39 -13.44 -1.09
N PHE A 52 -0.72 -14.50 -1.81
CA PHE A 52 -2.00 -15.20 -1.63
C PHE A 52 -2.15 -15.83 -0.24
N SER A 53 -1.08 -16.32 0.35
CA SER A 53 -1.10 -16.83 1.73
C SER A 53 -1.41 -15.71 2.74
N ILE A 54 -0.84 -14.52 2.54
CA ILE A 54 -1.14 -13.34 3.36
C ILE A 54 -2.61 -12.93 3.18
N ILE A 55 -3.10 -12.85 1.95
CA ILE A 55 -4.49 -12.51 1.65
C ILE A 55 -5.45 -13.51 2.29
N ALA A 56 -5.19 -14.80 2.17
CA ALA A 56 -6.02 -15.84 2.76
C ALA A 56 -6.10 -15.71 4.29
N THR A 57 -4.95 -15.49 4.93
CA THR A 57 -4.90 -15.30 6.40
C THR A 57 -5.61 -14.02 6.83
N ALA A 58 -5.42 -12.92 6.12
CA ALA A 58 -6.09 -11.65 6.39
C ALA A 58 -7.60 -11.72 6.15
N THR A 59 -8.04 -12.45 5.12
CA THR A 59 -9.47 -12.71 4.88
C THR A 59 -10.07 -13.51 6.03
N PHE A 60 -9.38 -14.55 6.50
CA PHE A 60 -9.80 -15.30 7.69
C PHE A 60 -9.92 -14.39 8.92
N LEU A 61 -8.93 -13.53 9.16
CA LEU A 61 -8.99 -12.54 10.25
C LEU A 61 -10.19 -11.62 10.10
N SER A 62 -10.46 -11.11 8.90
CA SER A 62 -11.61 -10.25 8.62
C SER A 62 -12.95 -10.94 8.95
N VAL A 63 -13.07 -12.22 8.62
CA VAL A 63 -14.25 -13.03 8.97
C VAL A 63 -14.39 -13.14 10.50
N VAL A 64 -13.31 -13.46 11.21
CA VAL A 64 -13.31 -13.54 12.69
C VAL A 64 -13.69 -12.20 13.32
N LEU A 65 -13.13 -11.09 12.83
CA LEU A 65 -13.46 -9.75 13.30
C LEU A 65 -14.95 -9.42 13.10
N THR A 66 -15.52 -9.83 11.97
CA THR A 66 -16.95 -9.65 11.68
C THR A 66 -17.82 -10.46 12.65
N TYR A 67 -17.51 -11.73 12.87
CA TYR A 67 -18.26 -12.58 13.82
C TYR A 67 -18.17 -12.10 15.27
N THR A 68 -17.03 -11.57 15.67
CA THR A 68 -16.84 -11.02 17.04
C THR A 68 -17.42 -9.63 17.20
N GLN A 69 -17.95 -9.05 16.14
CA GLN A 69 -18.44 -7.65 16.09
C GLN A 69 -17.38 -6.65 16.55
N ALA A 70 -16.10 -6.97 16.33
CA ALA A 70 -14.99 -6.12 16.75
C ALA A 70 -15.05 -4.72 16.16
N PRO A 71 -15.34 -4.51 14.86
CA PRO A 71 -15.48 -3.17 14.29
C PRO A 71 -16.56 -2.35 15.01
N GLN A 72 -17.72 -2.95 15.31
CA GLN A 72 -18.83 -2.27 15.99
C GLN A 72 -18.45 -1.85 17.40
N LYS A 73 -17.77 -2.71 18.16
CA LYS A 73 -17.28 -2.39 19.51
C LYS A 73 -16.26 -1.25 19.47
N ILE A 74 -15.38 -1.24 18.48
CA ILE A 74 -14.39 -0.18 18.30
C ILE A 74 -15.12 1.14 17.95
N ILE A 75 -16.11 1.11 17.03
CA ILE A 75 -16.91 2.27 16.68
C ILE A 75 -17.59 2.87 17.92
N THR A 76 -18.27 2.04 18.71
CA THR A 76 -18.93 2.49 19.95
C THR A 76 -17.92 3.13 20.90
N TYR A 77 -16.78 2.48 21.12
CA TYR A 77 -15.73 3.00 21.99
C TYR A 77 -15.20 4.37 21.52
N PHE A 78 -14.97 4.54 20.22
CA PHE A 78 -14.51 5.82 19.64
C PHE A 78 -15.58 6.90 19.76
N THR A 79 -16.86 6.54 19.57
CA THR A 79 -17.98 7.47 19.71
C THR A 79 -18.14 7.91 21.15
N ASP A 80 -18.08 6.98 22.11
CA ASP A 80 -18.21 7.26 23.54
C ASP A 80 -17.07 8.14 24.06
N MET A 81 -15.86 7.98 23.50
CA MET A 81 -14.71 8.84 23.81
C MET A 81 -14.78 10.22 23.14
N GLY A 82 -15.74 10.48 22.27
CA GLY A 82 -15.86 11.73 21.54
C GLY A 82 -14.69 11.99 20.57
N VAL A 83 -14.13 10.92 19.98
CA VAL A 83 -13.00 11.03 19.05
C VAL A 83 -13.43 11.83 17.82
N SER A 84 -12.74 12.94 17.55
CA SER A 84 -12.98 13.74 16.36
C SER A 84 -12.47 13.05 15.09
N VAL A 85 -13.06 13.38 13.96
CA VAL A 85 -12.66 12.86 12.64
C VAL A 85 -11.16 13.12 12.38
N ASN A 86 -10.68 14.30 12.74
CA ASN A 86 -9.26 14.62 12.55
C ASN A 86 -8.34 13.75 13.41
N LEU A 87 -8.73 13.47 14.65
CA LEU A 87 -7.97 12.57 15.53
C LEU A 87 -7.96 11.15 14.97
N PHE A 88 -9.08 10.68 14.42
CA PHE A 88 -9.16 9.39 13.73
C PHE A 88 -8.15 9.30 12.57
N TRP A 89 -8.07 10.31 11.70
CA TRP A 89 -7.12 10.32 10.59
C TRP A 89 -5.66 10.35 11.06
N ILE A 90 -5.36 11.11 12.12
CA ILE A 90 -4.00 11.16 12.70
C ILE A 90 -3.63 9.78 13.27
N MET A 91 -4.55 9.13 13.98
CA MET A 91 -4.32 7.79 14.54
C MET A 91 -4.09 6.76 13.43
N LEU A 92 -4.90 6.78 12.37
CA LEU A 92 -4.70 5.93 11.20
C LEU A 92 -3.31 6.15 10.59
N GLY A 93 -2.96 7.41 10.33
CA GLY A 93 -1.66 7.76 9.78
C GLY A 93 -0.49 7.27 10.65
N ALA A 94 -0.57 7.49 11.96
CA ALA A 94 0.44 7.03 12.90
C ALA A 94 0.59 5.50 12.92
N ILE A 95 -0.53 4.77 12.93
CA ILE A 95 -0.52 3.30 12.89
C ILE A 95 0.06 2.80 11.57
N CYS A 96 -0.37 3.36 10.44
CA CYS A 96 0.15 2.97 9.12
C CYS A 96 1.65 3.30 8.98
N LEU A 97 2.08 4.45 9.49
CA LEU A 97 3.49 4.82 9.50
C LEU A 97 4.32 3.81 10.31
N ILE A 98 3.92 3.52 11.55
CA ILE A 98 4.61 2.58 12.43
C ILE A 98 4.65 1.19 11.80
N LEU A 99 3.51 0.65 11.38
CA LEU A 99 3.46 -0.68 10.77
C LEU A 99 4.29 -0.73 9.48
N GLY A 100 4.23 0.31 8.65
CA GLY A 100 5.01 0.42 7.42
C GLY A 100 6.52 0.41 7.63
N THR A 101 7.03 0.82 8.82
CA THR A 101 8.47 0.73 9.12
C THR A 101 8.96 -0.72 9.28
N PHE A 102 8.09 -1.65 9.63
CA PHE A 102 8.42 -3.06 9.92
C PHE A 102 7.94 -4.02 8.86
N ILE A 103 6.84 -3.72 8.18
CA ILE A 103 6.10 -4.64 7.33
C ILE A 103 5.86 -3.97 5.97
N GLU A 104 5.87 -4.76 4.90
CA GLU A 104 5.48 -4.30 3.57
C GLU A 104 4.03 -3.77 3.52
N ILE A 105 3.76 -2.89 2.56
CA ILE A 105 2.46 -2.20 2.44
C ILE A 105 1.28 -3.17 2.22
N VAL A 106 1.48 -4.28 1.50
CA VAL A 106 0.40 -5.23 1.19
C VAL A 106 -0.13 -5.94 2.44
N PRO A 107 0.70 -6.56 3.30
CA PRO A 107 0.24 -7.10 4.59
C PRO A 107 -0.39 -6.04 5.48
N VAL A 108 0.19 -4.84 5.56
CA VAL A 108 -0.38 -3.73 6.37
C VAL A 108 -1.77 -3.37 5.89
N PHE A 109 -1.97 -3.29 4.57
CA PHE A 109 -3.27 -3.02 3.97
C PHE A 109 -4.33 -4.03 4.41
N TYR A 110 -4.05 -5.32 4.23
CA TYR A 110 -5.02 -6.38 4.58
C TYR A 110 -5.27 -6.50 6.09
N LEU A 111 -4.31 -6.11 6.93
CA LEU A 111 -4.48 -6.12 8.38
C LEU A 111 -5.32 -4.93 8.88
N THR A 112 -5.11 -3.74 8.32
CA THR A 112 -5.67 -2.49 8.85
C THR A 112 -6.98 -2.08 8.20
N VAL A 113 -7.09 -2.20 6.89
CA VAL A 113 -8.22 -1.69 6.12
C VAL A 113 -9.57 -2.25 6.57
N PRO A 114 -9.76 -3.54 6.86
CA PRO A 114 -11.05 -4.04 7.30
C PRO A 114 -11.59 -3.35 8.57
N ILE A 115 -10.69 -2.95 9.47
CA ILE A 115 -11.02 -2.25 10.70
C ILE A 115 -11.31 -0.78 10.42
N PHE A 116 -10.39 -0.11 9.72
CA PHE A 116 -10.50 1.31 9.47
C PHE A 116 -11.57 1.68 8.46
N ALA A 117 -11.92 0.80 7.52
CA ALA A 117 -13.03 1.03 6.59
C ALA A 117 -14.37 1.13 7.32
N ALA A 118 -14.62 0.26 8.30
CA ALA A 118 -15.83 0.32 9.12
C ALA A 118 -15.91 1.63 9.93
N LEU A 119 -14.79 2.07 10.52
CA LEU A 119 -14.70 3.35 11.23
C LEU A 119 -14.88 4.54 10.27
N THR A 120 -14.26 4.52 9.09
CA THR A 120 -14.38 5.58 8.08
C THR A 120 -15.84 5.79 7.69
N LEU A 121 -16.57 4.72 7.44
CA LEU A 121 -17.99 4.78 7.11
C LEU A 121 -18.84 5.30 8.29
N SER A 122 -18.51 4.95 9.54
CA SER A 122 -19.22 5.45 10.71
C SER A 122 -19.05 6.96 10.94
N PHE A 123 -17.95 7.54 10.45
CA PHE A 123 -17.71 8.98 10.44
C PHE A 123 -18.23 9.68 9.17
N ASP A 124 -18.98 8.97 8.32
CA ASP A 124 -19.48 9.48 7.02
C ASP A 124 -18.34 10.00 6.10
N GLN A 125 -17.22 9.31 6.13
CA GLN A 125 -16.03 9.66 5.36
C GLN A 125 -15.87 8.75 4.13
N SER A 126 -15.18 9.25 3.10
CA SER A 126 -14.92 8.52 1.87
C SER A 126 -13.89 7.41 2.05
N LEU A 127 -14.19 6.20 1.59
CA LEU A 127 -13.23 5.09 1.53
C LEU A 127 -12.05 5.41 0.58
N LEU A 128 -12.28 6.19 -0.48
CA LEU A 128 -11.21 6.62 -1.36
C LEU A 128 -10.18 7.46 -0.60
N HIS A 129 -10.65 8.36 0.28
CA HIS A 129 -9.76 9.15 1.13
C HIS A 129 -9.00 8.27 2.12
N LEU A 130 -9.64 7.24 2.70
CA LEU A 130 -8.99 6.23 3.54
C LEU A 130 -7.78 5.61 2.81
N TYR A 131 -7.98 5.15 1.58
CA TYR A 131 -6.92 4.50 0.82
C TYR A 131 -5.77 5.45 0.49
N VAL A 132 -6.05 6.72 0.16
CA VAL A 132 -5.03 7.72 -0.12
C VAL A 132 -4.19 8.01 1.13
N VAL A 133 -4.83 8.23 2.28
CA VAL A 133 -4.12 8.45 3.55
C VAL A 133 -3.32 7.22 3.95
N PHE A 134 -3.90 6.03 3.81
CA PHE A 134 -3.23 4.75 4.06
C PHE A 134 -1.94 4.63 3.24
N VAL A 135 -2.03 4.78 1.91
CA VAL A 135 -0.87 4.63 1.00
C VAL A 135 0.19 5.69 1.30
N ALA A 136 -0.21 6.93 1.60
CA ALA A 136 0.71 7.99 1.95
C ALA A 136 1.55 7.60 3.19
N PHE A 137 0.93 7.26 4.30
CA PHE A 137 1.65 6.98 5.55
C PHE A 137 2.35 5.62 5.57
N ALA A 138 1.75 4.57 5.01
CA ALA A 138 2.40 3.27 4.89
C ALA A 138 3.62 3.33 3.94
N GLY A 139 3.51 4.09 2.83
CA GLY A 139 4.62 4.32 1.91
C GLY A 139 5.79 5.08 2.56
N ILE A 140 5.50 6.10 3.36
CA ILE A 140 6.53 6.80 4.15
C ILE A 140 7.16 5.83 5.16
N GLY A 141 6.36 5.00 5.81
CA GLY A 141 6.84 3.96 6.72
C GLY A 141 7.90 3.07 6.08
N MET A 142 7.68 2.60 4.84
CA MET A 142 8.60 1.71 4.14
C MET A 142 10.02 2.28 3.92
N ILE A 143 10.18 3.60 3.92
CA ILE A 143 11.50 4.25 3.80
C ILE A 143 12.04 4.70 5.16
N THR A 144 11.23 4.65 6.22
CA THR A 144 11.60 5.14 7.55
C THR A 144 12.27 4.03 8.39
N PRO A 145 13.37 4.33 9.13
CA PRO A 145 13.97 3.36 10.07
C PRO A 145 12.92 2.85 11.08
N PRO A 146 13.01 1.60 11.58
CA PRO A 146 14.23 0.80 11.68
C PRO A 146 14.49 -0.18 10.53
N VAL A 147 13.48 -0.68 9.80
CA VAL A 147 13.69 -1.77 8.82
C VAL A 147 13.95 -1.24 7.42
N CYS A 148 13.22 -0.20 6.98
CA CYS A 148 13.43 0.47 5.69
C CYS A 148 13.37 -0.49 4.48
N VAL A 149 12.38 -1.38 4.42
CA VAL A 149 12.26 -2.40 3.35
C VAL A 149 12.41 -1.78 1.95
N GLY A 150 11.79 -0.62 1.72
CA GLY A 150 11.87 0.08 0.44
C GLY A 150 13.29 0.51 0.05
N ILE A 151 14.10 0.97 1.02
CA ILE A 151 15.48 1.39 0.77
C ILE A 151 16.36 0.19 0.45
N TYR A 152 16.24 -0.91 1.20
CA TYR A 152 17.00 -2.12 0.92
C TYR A 152 16.66 -2.70 -0.45
N THR A 153 15.38 -2.71 -0.81
CA THR A 153 14.95 -3.16 -2.14
C THR A 153 15.52 -2.29 -3.24
N ALA A 154 15.42 -0.97 -3.12
CA ALA A 154 15.96 -0.04 -4.10
C ALA A 154 17.49 -0.18 -4.23
N ALA A 155 18.22 -0.23 -3.10
CA ALA A 155 19.65 -0.38 -3.07
C ALA A 155 20.12 -1.70 -3.71
N SER A 156 19.37 -2.79 -3.53
CA SER A 156 19.67 -4.08 -4.14
C SER A 156 19.57 -4.04 -5.67
N VAL A 157 18.62 -3.29 -6.21
CA VAL A 157 18.42 -3.13 -7.66
C VAL A 157 19.55 -2.33 -8.30
N ILE A 158 19.96 -1.23 -7.67
CA ILE A 158 21.06 -0.38 -8.18
C ILE A 158 22.45 -0.86 -7.75
N LYS A 159 22.52 -1.95 -6.95
CA LYS A 159 23.77 -2.54 -6.41
C LYS A 159 24.61 -1.54 -5.60
N GLU A 160 23.94 -0.63 -4.90
CA GLU A 160 24.57 0.37 -4.02
C GLU A 160 24.43 -0.03 -2.55
N ASN A 161 25.26 0.59 -1.70
CA ASN A 161 25.18 0.37 -0.26
C ASN A 161 23.99 1.12 0.34
N PRO A 162 23.01 0.44 0.97
CA PRO A 162 21.86 1.07 1.60
C PRO A 162 22.23 2.18 2.60
N ALA A 163 23.39 2.07 3.25
CA ALA A 163 23.86 3.06 4.22
C ALA A 163 24.04 4.47 3.62
N ASN A 164 24.29 4.57 2.32
CA ASN A 164 24.41 5.86 1.64
C ASN A 164 23.07 6.59 1.57
N ALA A 165 21.97 5.85 1.43
CA ALA A 165 20.63 6.42 1.36
C ALA A 165 20.10 6.90 2.73
N PHE A 166 20.53 6.28 3.83
CA PHE A 166 20.01 6.61 5.17
C PHE A 166 20.25 8.06 5.60
N LYS A 167 21.24 8.74 5.04
CA LYS A 167 21.50 10.14 5.34
C LYS A 167 20.39 11.07 4.86
N GLU A 168 19.76 10.71 3.75
CA GLU A 168 18.71 11.52 3.10
C GLU A 168 17.29 11.14 3.58
N VAL A 169 17.14 9.98 4.19
CA VAL A 169 15.84 9.48 4.67
C VAL A 169 15.09 10.46 5.56
N PRO A 170 15.71 11.13 6.55
CA PRO A 170 14.98 12.04 7.43
C PRO A 170 14.30 13.18 6.66
N LEU A 171 14.94 13.72 5.63
CA LEU A 171 14.37 14.78 4.80
C LEU A 171 13.12 14.26 4.05
N PHE A 172 13.23 13.11 3.39
CA PHE A 172 12.10 12.51 2.67
C PHE A 172 10.95 12.11 3.61
N THR A 173 11.27 11.59 4.79
CA THR A 173 10.27 11.26 5.82
C THR A 173 9.51 12.51 6.28
N ILE A 174 10.21 13.61 6.55
CA ILE A 174 9.57 14.88 6.96
C ILE A 174 8.65 15.41 5.84
N VAL A 175 9.15 15.48 4.61
CA VAL A 175 8.35 15.91 3.46
C VAL A 175 7.14 15.01 3.26
N GLY A 176 7.32 13.70 3.40
CA GLY A 176 6.23 12.73 3.31
C GLY A 176 5.18 12.92 4.41
N ILE A 177 5.60 13.12 5.66
CA ILE A 177 4.68 13.39 6.78
C ILE A 177 3.89 14.68 6.53
N ILE A 178 4.55 15.74 6.06
CA ILE A 178 3.88 17.00 5.69
C ILE A 178 2.83 16.73 4.61
N TYR A 179 3.19 15.98 3.57
CA TYR A 179 2.25 15.56 2.52
C TYR A 179 1.07 14.79 3.10
N GLY A 180 1.32 13.79 3.96
CA GLY A 180 0.28 13.00 4.61
C GLY A 180 -0.67 13.86 5.45
N ILE A 181 -0.14 14.83 6.21
CA ILE A 181 -0.94 15.78 7.00
C ILE A 181 -1.78 16.67 6.07
N LEU A 182 -1.20 17.15 4.97
CA LEU A 182 -1.95 17.94 3.97
C LEU A 182 -3.10 17.13 3.37
N MET A 183 -2.90 15.83 3.11
CA MET A 183 -3.97 14.95 2.64
C MET A 183 -5.09 14.80 3.67
N ILE A 184 -4.76 14.68 4.96
CA ILE A 184 -5.74 14.63 6.05
C ILE A 184 -6.55 15.95 6.13
N LEU A 185 -5.88 17.09 6.05
CA LEU A 185 -6.53 18.40 6.19
C LEU A 185 -7.37 18.79 4.97
N PHE A 186 -7.01 18.30 3.79
CA PHE A 186 -7.68 18.63 2.53
C PHE A 186 -8.19 17.38 1.79
N PRO A 187 -9.27 16.73 2.26
CA PRO A 187 -9.83 15.53 1.64
C PRO A 187 -10.15 15.68 0.15
N LYS A 188 -10.42 16.90 -0.30
CA LYS A 188 -10.69 17.22 -1.71
C LYS A 188 -9.52 16.86 -2.63
N PHE A 189 -8.28 16.89 -2.17
CA PHE A 189 -7.14 16.44 -3.00
C PHE A 189 -7.21 14.95 -3.34
N SER A 190 -7.77 14.14 -2.45
CA SER A 190 -7.94 12.70 -2.69
C SER A 190 -9.08 12.40 -3.67
N THR A 191 -10.13 13.22 -3.69
CA THR A 191 -11.37 12.96 -4.42
C THR A 191 -11.52 13.78 -5.70
N TRP A 192 -10.76 14.87 -5.84
CA TRP A 192 -10.88 15.79 -6.98
C TRP A 192 -10.55 15.12 -8.32
N LEU A 193 -9.42 14.44 -8.44
CA LEU A 193 -9.02 13.83 -9.70
C LEU A 193 -9.98 12.71 -10.13
N PRO A 194 -10.39 11.76 -9.26
CA PRO A 194 -11.41 10.76 -9.61
C PRO A 194 -12.78 11.35 -9.94
N SER A 195 -13.12 12.53 -9.42
CA SER A 195 -14.41 13.17 -9.74
C SER A 195 -14.44 13.81 -11.14
N LEU A 196 -13.30 13.89 -11.83
CA LEU A 196 -13.17 14.37 -13.20
C LEU A 196 -13.19 13.25 -14.25
N LEU A 197 -13.11 11.99 -13.81
CA LEU A 197 -13.10 10.79 -14.63
C LEU A 197 -14.47 10.12 -14.64
#